data_1a8811cbc90cf1521d29c5a615dfb9ec
#
_entry.id   1a8811cbc90cf1521d29c5a615dfb9ec
#
_cell.length_a   1.000
_cell.length_b   1.000
_cell.length_c   1.000
_cell.angle_alpha   90.00
_cell.angle_beta   90.00
_cell.angle_gamma   90.00
#
_symmetry.space_group_name_H-M   'P 1'
#
loop_
_entity.id
_entity.type
_entity.pdbx_description
1 polymer ?
#
loop_
_entity_poly.entity_id
_entity_poly.type
_entity_poly.pdbx_seq_one_letter_code
_entity_poly.pdbx_strand_id
1 'polypeptide(L)'
;MAKKSVRQLEVRGKRVFMRADLNVPLDANCHVTDDRRIRGFLPTLQDVLNRGGRAIVASHLGRPEGKDPAADAKFSLKPVAEKMSQLLGKPVQIVPKVIGPEVEQAAAALKDGEVLLIENVRFHKGEDIIDKAKKNPDGKLTPEQDAKRLDLANGLTKLGELYVNDAFGTCHRKHVSMYDVPSM
;
A
#
# COMPACT_ATOMS: atom_id res chain seq x y z
N MET A 1 21.44 -9.09 6.88
CA MET A 1 20.72 -8.89 8.16
C MET A 1 19.57 -9.88 8.28
N ALA A 2 19.33 -10.44 9.46
CA ALA A 2 18.15 -11.28 9.71
C ALA A 2 16.87 -10.41 9.63
N LYS A 3 15.84 -10.91 8.95
CA LYS A 3 14.53 -10.24 8.88
C LYS A 3 13.89 -10.27 10.27
N LYS A 4 13.37 -9.13 10.72
CA LYS A 4 12.64 -9.03 11.99
C LYS A 4 11.15 -9.29 11.78
N SER A 5 10.51 -9.95 12.74
CA SER A 5 9.06 -9.98 12.83
C SER A 5 8.54 -8.58 13.25
N VAL A 6 7.30 -8.24 12.87
CA VAL A 6 6.64 -6.99 13.31
C VAL A 6 6.65 -6.83 14.83
N ARG A 7 6.54 -7.93 15.58
CA ARG A 7 6.58 -7.94 17.06
C ARG A 7 7.92 -7.50 17.64
N GLN A 8 9.01 -7.55 16.87
CA GLN A 8 10.35 -7.13 17.28
C GLN A 8 10.67 -5.67 16.93
N LEU A 9 9.72 -4.97 16.29
CA LEU A 9 9.87 -3.55 15.95
C LEU A 9 9.35 -2.68 17.10
N GLU A 10 10.07 -1.60 17.39
CA GLU A 10 9.58 -0.56 18.31
C GLU A 10 8.68 0.40 17.51
N VAL A 11 7.35 0.22 17.63
CA VAL A 11 6.35 0.91 16.81
C VAL A 11 5.67 2.09 17.51
N ARG A 12 5.79 2.22 18.86
CA ARG A 12 5.10 3.26 19.63
C ARG A 12 5.47 4.66 19.12
N GLY A 13 4.45 5.45 18.78
CA GLY A 13 4.59 6.80 18.27
C GLY A 13 5.22 6.92 16.89
N LYS A 14 5.49 5.79 16.21
CA LYS A 14 6.11 5.79 14.88
C LYS A 14 5.10 5.55 13.78
N ARG A 15 5.35 6.16 12.63
CA ARG A 15 4.63 5.87 11.40
C ARG A 15 5.18 4.59 10.78
N VAL A 16 4.33 3.58 10.67
CA VAL A 16 4.67 2.27 10.13
C VAL A 16 4.03 2.12 8.76
N PHE A 17 4.84 2.13 7.70
CA PHE A 17 4.38 1.85 6.35
C PHE A 17 4.21 0.34 6.19
N MET A 18 2.98 -0.11 5.93
CA MET A 18 2.61 -1.51 5.88
C MET A 18 2.15 -1.90 4.48
N ARG A 19 2.90 -2.73 3.78
CA ARG A 19 2.48 -3.29 2.49
C ARG A 19 1.67 -4.56 2.72
N ALA A 20 0.38 -4.52 2.40
CA ALA A 20 -0.57 -5.62 2.57
C ALA A 20 -1.06 -6.16 1.22
N ASP A 21 -1.56 -7.39 1.19
CA ASP A 21 -2.27 -7.96 0.05
C ASP A 21 -3.79 -7.93 0.31
N LEU A 22 -4.40 -6.80 -0.05
CA LEU A 22 -5.84 -6.56 0.06
C LEU A 22 -6.54 -6.65 -1.30
N ASN A 23 -5.98 -7.43 -2.23
CA ASN A 23 -6.55 -7.66 -3.56
C ASN A 23 -7.74 -8.64 -3.46
N VAL A 24 -8.85 -8.15 -2.95
CA VAL A 24 -10.09 -8.89 -2.72
C VAL A 24 -11.03 -8.82 -3.93
N PRO A 25 -11.91 -9.81 -4.15
CA PRO A 25 -12.93 -9.73 -5.16
C PRO A 25 -14.04 -8.73 -4.77
N LEU A 26 -14.51 -7.98 -5.75
CA LEU A 26 -15.64 -7.07 -5.63
C LEU A 26 -16.79 -7.53 -6.54
N ASP A 27 -18.03 -7.26 -6.14
CA ASP A 27 -19.20 -7.40 -7.00
C ASP A 27 -19.36 -6.21 -7.97
N ALA A 28 -20.43 -6.24 -8.77
CA ALA A 28 -20.74 -5.18 -9.74
C ALA A 28 -21.02 -3.81 -9.07
N ASN A 29 -21.38 -3.80 -7.79
CA ASN A 29 -21.62 -2.60 -6.99
C ASN A 29 -20.40 -2.18 -6.17
N CYS A 30 -19.24 -2.76 -6.44
CA CYS A 30 -17.98 -2.54 -5.74
C CYS A 30 -17.99 -2.98 -4.26
N HIS A 31 -18.87 -3.89 -3.84
CA HIS A 31 -18.82 -4.46 -2.49
C HIS A 31 -17.82 -5.63 -2.42
N VAL A 32 -17.10 -5.73 -1.30
CA VAL A 32 -16.20 -6.85 -1.04
C VAL A 32 -17.01 -8.13 -0.84
N THR A 33 -16.82 -9.14 -1.71
CA THR A 33 -17.51 -10.43 -1.66
C THR A 33 -16.76 -11.51 -0.89
N ASP A 34 -15.45 -11.35 -0.73
CA ASP A 34 -14.60 -12.25 0.06
C ASP A 34 -13.56 -11.41 0.82
N ASP A 35 -13.64 -11.43 2.14
CA ASP A 35 -12.79 -10.61 3.01
C ASP A 35 -11.63 -11.38 3.67
N ARG A 36 -11.35 -12.62 3.27
CA ARG A 36 -10.30 -13.47 3.88
C ARG A 36 -8.93 -12.82 3.89
N ARG A 37 -8.54 -12.08 2.83
CA ARG A 37 -7.26 -11.37 2.77
C ARG A 37 -7.21 -10.20 3.76
N ILE A 38 -8.32 -9.48 3.91
CA ILE A 38 -8.42 -8.42 4.92
C ILE A 38 -8.26 -9.04 6.30
N ARG A 39 -9.04 -10.08 6.63
CA ARG A 39 -8.95 -10.78 7.93
C ARG A 39 -7.56 -11.34 8.20
N GLY A 40 -6.87 -11.84 7.18
CA GLY A 40 -5.50 -12.33 7.30
C GLY A 40 -4.49 -11.24 7.68
N PHE A 41 -4.72 -10.00 7.21
CA PHE A 41 -3.86 -8.85 7.52
C PHE A 41 -4.18 -8.22 8.89
N LEU A 42 -5.42 -8.29 9.36
CA LEU A 42 -5.86 -7.62 10.60
C LEU A 42 -4.99 -7.92 11.82
N PRO A 43 -4.53 -9.17 12.09
CA PRO A 43 -3.68 -9.45 13.25
C PRO A 43 -2.38 -8.64 13.24
N THR A 44 -1.73 -8.50 12.08
CA THR A 44 -0.51 -7.70 11.93
C THR A 44 -0.79 -6.22 12.14
N LEU A 45 -1.88 -5.71 11.57
CA LEU A 45 -2.31 -4.33 11.73
C LEU A 45 -2.67 -4.02 13.19
N GLN A 46 -3.47 -4.86 13.83
CA GLN A 46 -3.89 -4.69 15.23
C GLN A 46 -2.70 -4.71 16.20
N ASP A 47 -1.69 -5.56 15.96
CA ASP A 47 -0.47 -5.57 16.76
C ASP A 47 0.22 -4.20 16.74
N VAL A 48 0.36 -3.59 15.56
CA VAL A 48 0.95 -2.25 15.40
C VAL A 48 0.11 -1.20 16.11
N LEU A 49 -1.21 -1.17 15.87
CA LEU A 49 -2.11 -0.16 16.43
C LEU A 49 -2.21 -0.27 17.96
N ASN A 50 -2.32 -1.48 18.51
CA ASN A 50 -2.44 -1.72 19.96
C ASN A 50 -1.18 -1.34 20.73
N ARG A 51 -0.02 -1.36 20.06
CA ARG A 51 1.26 -0.90 20.63
C ARG A 51 1.53 0.60 20.41
N GLY A 52 0.51 1.35 19.92
CA GLY A 52 0.62 2.80 19.71
C GLY A 52 1.37 3.19 18.44
N GLY A 53 1.47 2.29 17.47
CA GLY A 53 1.96 2.64 16.13
C GLY A 53 0.89 3.38 15.32
N ARG A 54 1.33 4.18 14.33
CA ARG A 54 0.50 4.89 13.36
C ARG A 54 0.64 4.18 12.03
N ALA A 55 -0.39 3.47 11.58
CA ALA A 55 -0.29 2.61 10.42
C ALA A 55 -0.64 3.35 9.12
N ILE A 56 0.26 3.30 8.14
CA ILE A 56 0.00 3.72 6.76
C ILE A 56 -0.02 2.45 5.90
N VAL A 57 -1.20 2.04 5.47
CA VAL A 57 -1.39 0.80 4.72
C VAL A 57 -1.39 1.09 3.23
N ALA A 58 -0.63 0.31 2.48
CA ALA A 58 -0.56 0.32 1.03
C ALA A 58 -0.93 -1.05 0.46
N SER A 59 -1.77 -1.08 -0.54
CA SER A 59 -2.12 -2.31 -1.27
C SER A 59 -2.39 -2.04 -2.73
N HIS A 60 -2.52 -3.11 -3.50
CA HIS A 60 -3.06 -3.07 -4.84
C HIS A 60 -4.44 -3.74 -4.88
N LEU A 61 -5.25 -3.35 -5.86
CA LEU A 61 -6.51 -3.98 -6.20
C LEU A 61 -6.61 -4.11 -7.71
N GLY A 62 -6.84 -5.31 -8.21
CA GLY A 62 -6.98 -5.58 -9.63
C GLY A 62 -5.79 -5.15 -10.48
N ARG A 63 -6.09 -4.79 -11.74
CA ARG A 63 -5.09 -4.37 -12.72
C ARG A 63 -5.59 -3.14 -13.49
N PRO A 64 -5.54 -1.94 -12.90
CA PRO A 64 -5.88 -0.72 -13.62
C PRO A 64 -4.93 -0.54 -14.81
N GLU A 65 -5.47 -0.12 -15.96
CA GLU A 65 -4.70 0.11 -17.17
C GLU A 65 -4.09 1.52 -17.23
N GLY A 66 -4.68 2.46 -16.51
CA GLY A 66 -4.26 3.87 -16.49
C GLY A 66 -4.54 4.60 -17.80
N LYS A 67 -5.50 4.09 -18.60
CA LYS A 67 -5.93 4.68 -19.87
C LYS A 67 -7.24 5.46 -19.72
N ASP A 68 -8.16 4.93 -18.93
CA ASP A 68 -9.47 5.51 -18.65
C ASP A 68 -9.72 5.55 -17.14
N PRO A 69 -9.68 6.75 -16.52
CA PRO A 69 -9.92 6.88 -15.10
C PRO A 69 -11.30 6.38 -14.66
N ALA A 70 -12.32 6.49 -15.49
CA ALA A 70 -13.67 6.02 -15.17
C ALA A 70 -13.73 4.48 -15.13
N ALA A 71 -13.09 3.83 -16.08
CA ALA A 71 -12.99 2.36 -16.11
C ALA A 71 -12.12 1.82 -14.97
N ASP A 72 -11.11 2.57 -14.55
CA ASP A 72 -10.20 2.19 -13.46
C ASP A 72 -10.78 2.50 -12.06
N ALA A 73 -11.82 3.34 -11.95
CA ALA A 73 -12.43 3.73 -10.67
C ALA A 73 -12.91 2.51 -9.84
N LYS A 74 -13.32 1.42 -10.48
CA LYS A 74 -13.69 0.14 -9.83
C LYS A 74 -12.53 -0.51 -9.05
N PHE A 75 -11.30 -0.08 -9.29
CA PHE A 75 -10.11 -0.57 -8.58
C PHE A 75 -9.69 0.33 -7.41
N SER A 76 -10.52 1.30 -7.01
CA SER A 76 -10.30 2.08 -5.79
C SER A 76 -10.32 1.19 -4.55
N LEU A 77 -9.47 1.51 -3.58
CA LEU A 77 -9.42 0.83 -2.29
C LEU A 77 -10.49 1.33 -1.30
N LYS A 78 -11.37 2.26 -1.70
CA LYS A 78 -12.44 2.77 -0.83
C LYS A 78 -13.32 1.66 -0.24
N PRO A 79 -13.84 0.67 -1.01
CA PRO A 79 -14.62 -0.44 -0.45
C PRO A 79 -13.83 -1.29 0.54
N VAL A 80 -12.51 -1.42 0.31
CA VAL A 80 -11.60 -2.13 1.23
C VAL A 80 -11.46 -1.37 2.54
N ALA A 81 -11.30 -0.03 2.52
CA ALA A 81 -11.24 0.80 3.72
C ALA A 81 -12.53 0.69 4.56
N GLU A 82 -13.69 0.72 3.90
CA GLU A 82 -14.99 0.56 4.54
C GLU A 82 -15.11 -0.81 5.22
N LYS A 83 -14.73 -1.89 4.52
CA LYS A 83 -14.73 -3.25 5.08
C LYS A 83 -13.74 -3.41 6.22
N MET A 84 -12.54 -2.83 6.10
CA MET A 84 -11.54 -2.81 7.18
C MET A 84 -12.08 -2.08 8.41
N SER A 85 -12.74 -0.93 8.24
CA SER A 85 -13.35 -0.17 9.34
C SER A 85 -14.40 -1.00 10.10
N GLN A 86 -15.25 -1.71 9.37
CA GLN A 86 -16.24 -2.62 9.97
C GLN A 86 -15.58 -3.72 10.79
N LEU A 87 -14.56 -4.37 10.25
CA LEU A 87 -13.88 -5.49 10.89
C LEU A 87 -12.99 -5.06 12.08
N LEU A 88 -12.41 -3.86 12.02
CA LEU A 88 -11.61 -3.30 13.12
C LEU A 88 -12.44 -2.68 14.23
N GLY A 89 -13.70 -2.31 13.96
CA GLY A 89 -14.54 -1.56 14.87
C GLY A 89 -14.06 -0.13 15.14
N LYS A 90 -13.23 0.41 14.22
CA LYS A 90 -12.70 1.79 14.25
C LYS A 90 -12.52 2.35 12.85
N PRO A 91 -12.53 3.69 12.67
CA PRO A 91 -12.34 4.30 11.36
C PRO A 91 -11.01 3.93 10.72
N VAL A 92 -11.04 3.57 9.44
CA VAL A 92 -9.88 3.52 8.54
C VAL A 92 -9.99 4.74 7.64
N GLN A 93 -9.07 5.69 7.79
CA GLN A 93 -9.01 6.85 6.91
C GLN A 93 -8.56 6.40 5.53
N ILE A 94 -9.06 7.02 4.47
CA ILE A 94 -8.58 6.81 3.10
C ILE A 94 -8.31 8.14 2.43
N VAL A 95 -7.18 8.24 1.72
CA VAL A 95 -6.84 9.38 0.87
C VAL A 95 -6.87 8.91 -0.59
N PRO A 96 -7.55 9.65 -1.50
CA PRO A 96 -7.72 9.23 -2.90
C PRO A 96 -6.47 9.52 -3.76
N LYS A 97 -5.29 9.35 -3.18
CA LYS A 97 -3.96 9.53 -3.78
C LYS A 97 -3.00 8.45 -3.31
N VAL A 98 -1.99 8.16 -4.12
CA VAL A 98 -0.93 7.20 -3.78
C VAL A 98 0.23 7.90 -3.08
N ILE A 99 0.63 9.07 -3.58
CA ILE A 99 1.71 9.92 -3.06
C ILE A 99 1.34 11.41 -3.20
N GLY A 100 2.13 12.27 -2.62
CA GLY A 100 2.01 13.72 -2.73
C GLY A 100 1.62 14.40 -1.42
N PRO A 101 1.54 15.75 -1.43
CA PRO A 101 1.36 16.55 -0.21
C PRO A 101 0.12 16.18 0.62
N GLU A 102 -0.98 15.83 -0.03
CA GLU A 102 -2.23 15.41 0.63
C GLU A 102 -2.03 14.13 1.45
N VAL A 103 -1.32 13.15 0.87
CA VAL A 103 -1.00 11.88 1.55
C VAL A 103 -0.02 12.11 2.69
N GLU A 104 1.02 12.93 2.46
CA GLU A 104 2.02 13.28 3.46
C GLU A 104 1.37 13.99 4.67
N GLN A 105 0.46 14.93 4.42
CA GLN A 105 -0.29 15.61 5.48
C GLN A 105 -1.19 14.66 6.27
N ALA A 106 -1.94 13.79 5.58
CA ALA A 106 -2.78 12.79 6.23
C ALA A 106 -1.95 11.82 7.09
N ALA A 107 -0.81 11.34 6.58
CA ALA A 107 0.10 10.48 7.33
C ALA A 107 0.70 11.18 8.56
N ALA A 108 1.05 12.46 8.43
CA ALA A 108 1.60 13.26 9.55
C ALA A 108 0.54 13.55 10.63
N ALA A 109 -0.73 13.68 10.24
CA ALA A 109 -1.84 13.98 11.15
C ALA A 109 -2.31 12.77 11.97
N LEU A 110 -1.89 11.54 11.61
CA LEU A 110 -2.27 10.32 12.34
C LEU A 110 -1.84 10.40 13.81
N LYS A 111 -2.74 9.98 14.68
CA LYS A 111 -2.45 9.76 16.11
C LYS A 111 -2.09 8.30 16.37
N ASP A 112 -1.52 8.04 17.54
CA ASP A 112 -1.18 6.68 17.97
C ASP A 112 -2.42 5.76 17.95
N GLY A 113 -2.30 4.60 17.31
CA GLY A 113 -3.38 3.64 17.14
C GLY A 113 -4.36 3.97 16.00
N GLU A 114 -4.09 4.99 15.18
CA GLU A 114 -4.87 5.29 13.97
C GLU A 114 -4.27 4.64 12.72
N VAL A 115 -5.10 4.52 11.69
CA VAL A 115 -4.74 3.89 10.42
C VAL A 115 -5.22 4.72 9.23
N LEU A 116 -4.32 4.89 8.27
CA LEU A 116 -4.55 5.48 6.96
C LEU A 116 -4.35 4.39 5.89
N LEU A 117 -5.32 4.21 5.00
CA LEU A 117 -5.14 3.47 3.76
C LEU A 117 -4.88 4.48 2.64
N ILE A 118 -3.77 4.36 1.93
CA ILE A 118 -3.55 5.14 0.71
C ILE A 118 -4.25 4.45 -0.47
N GLU A 119 -4.46 5.20 -1.55
CA GLU A 119 -5.12 4.65 -2.74
C GLU A 119 -4.26 3.57 -3.42
N ASN A 120 -4.90 2.76 -4.27
CA ASN A 120 -4.32 1.64 -5.00
C ASN A 120 -2.96 2.02 -5.63
N VAL A 121 -1.88 1.41 -5.13
CA VAL A 121 -0.51 1.74 -5.58
C VAL A 121 -0.32 1.55 -7.09
N ARG A 122 -1.14 0.71 -7.74
CA ARG A 122 -1.13 0.50 -9.20
C ARG A 122 -1.75 1.64 -9.99
N PHE A 123 -2.40 2.62 -9.36
CA PHE A 123 -2.78 3.85 -10.04
C PHE A 123 -1.55 4.70 -10.37
N HIS A 124 -0.45 4.53 -9.65
CA HIS A 124 0.81 5.15 -10.02
C HIS A 124 1.58 4.27 -11.02
N LYS A 125 1.94 4.85 -12.17
CA LYS A 125 2.59 4.13 -13.28
C LYS A 125 3.98 3.59 -12.96
N GLY A 126 4.56 4.00 -11.84
CA GLY A 126 5.84 3.50 -11.33
C GLY A 126 5.77 2.14 -10.66
N GLU A 127 4.63 1.72 -10.10
CA GLU A 127 4.55 0.56 -9.19
C GLU A 127 5.06 -0.75 -9.82
N ASP A 128 4.62 -1.09 -11.01
CA ASP A 128 4.98 -2.33 -11.72
C ASP A 128 5.95 -2.10 -12.89
N ILE A 129 6.62 -0.95 -12.91
CA ILE A 129 7.41 -0.51 -14.07
C ILE A 129 8.63 -1.38 -14.34
N ILE A 130 9.23 -1.98 -13.29
CA ILE A 130 10.35 -2.91 -13.42
C ILE A 130 9.92 -4.18 -14.16
N ASP A 131 8.72 -4.70 -13.85
CA ASP A 131 8.19 -5.86 -14.57
C ASP A 131 7.83 -5.51 -16.01
N LYS A 132 7.38 -4.28 -16.27
CA LYS A 132 7.10 -3.78 -17.63
C LYS A 132 8.37 -3.55 -18.46
N ALA A 133 9.46 -3.14 -17.83
CA ALA A 133 10.75 -2.93 -18.48
C ALA A 133 11.33 -4.19 -19.14
N LYS A 134 10.94 -5.38 -18.67
CA LYS A 134 11.28 -6.66 -19.31
C LYS A 134 10.83 -6.76 -20.78
N LYS A 135 9.88 -5.92 -21.19
CA LYS A 135 9.39 -5.83 -22.57
C LYS A 135 10.14 -4.81 -23.41
N ASN A 136 11.04 -4.01 -22.82
CA ASN A 136 11.91 -3.12 -23.56
C ASN A 136 12.95 -3.92 -24.34
N PRO A 137 13.49 -3.40 -25.47
CA PRO A 137 14.45 -4.14 -26.31
C PRO A 137 15.68 -4.66 -25.59
N ASP A 138 16.17 -3.91 -24.59
CA ASP A 138 17.34 -4.26 -23.76
C ASP A 138 16.94 -4.82 -22.37
N GLY A 139 15.66 -4.96 -22.11
CA GLY A 139 15.13 -5.42 -20.83
C GLY A 139 15.36 -4.45 -19.66
N LYS A 140 15.78 -3.19 -19.92
CA LYS A 140 16.09 -2.18 -18.91
C LYS A 140 15.04 -1.08 -18.86
N LEU A 141 15.04 -0.34 -17.77
CA LEU A 141 14.23 0.87 -17.62
C LEU A 141 14.77 1.97 -18.55
N THR A 142 13.88 2.67 -19.25
CA THR A 142 14.22 3.94 -19.87
C THR A 142 14.39 5.03 -18.80
N PRO A 143 15.06 6.15 -19.08
CA PRO A 143 15.17 7.27 -18.13
C PRO A 143 13.82 7.78 -17.62
N GLU A 144 12.81 7.85 -18.49
CA GLU A 144 11.45 8.25 -18.11
C GLU A 144 10.77 7.21 -17.19
N GLN A 145 10.98 5.93 -17.45
CA GLN A 145 10.48 4.85 -16.60
C GLN A 145 11.16 4.87 -15.23
N ASP A 146 12.47 5.11 -15.19
CA ASP A 146 13.22 5.19 -13.93
C ASP A 146 12.81 6.41 -13.11
N ALA A 147 12.57 7.55 -13.74
CA ALA A 147 12.03 8.73 -13.07
C ALA A 147 10.69 8.46 -12.39
N LYS A 148 9.75 7.75 -13.05
CA LYS A 148 8.47 7.34 -12.46
C LYS A 148 8.64 6.35 -11.31
N ARG A 149 9.60 5.44 -11.42
CA ARG A 149 9.95 4.51 -10.34
C ARG A 149 10.44 5.26 -9.10
N LEU A 150 11.40 6.17 -9.29
CA LEU A 150 11.99 6.96 -8.22
C LEU A 150 10.98 7.93 -7.58
N ASP A 151 10.11 8.54 -8.38
CA ASP A 151 9.04 9.41 -7.87
C ASP A 151 8.14 8.66 -6.88
N LEU A 152 7.66 7.48 -7.27
CA LEU A 152 6.86 6.65 -6.38
C LEU A 152 7.64 6.17 -5.15
N ALA A 153 8.87 5.68 -5.34
CA ALA A 153 9.69 5.18 -4.24
C ALA A 153 9.95 6.27 -3.19
N ASN A 154 10.37 7.46 -3.63
CA ASN A 154 10.60 8.60 -2.75
C ASN A 154 9.31 9.06 -2.05
N GLY A 155 8.20 9.12 -2.77
CA GLY A 155 6.91 9.52 -2.21
C GLY A 155 6.41 8.56 -1.12
N LEU A 156 6.52 7.26 -1.36
CA LEU A 156 6.11 6.25 -0.37
C LEU A 156 7.05 6.18 0.84
N THR A 157 8.36 6.30 0.63
CA THR A 157 9.36 6.23 1.73
C THR A 157 9.17 7.36 2.74
N LYS A 158 8.76 8.54 2.33
CA LYS A 158 8.47 9.68 3.23
C LYS A 158 7.31 9.40 4.20
N LEU A 159 6.41 8.48 3.89
CA LEU A 159 5.22 8.23 4.68
C LEU A 159 5.52 7.52 5.99
N GLY A 160 6.52 6.64 6.03
CA GLY A 160 6.81 5.79 7.19
C GLY A 160 8.25 5.88 7.70
N GLU A 161 8.44 5.65 8.98
CA GLU A 161 9.75 5.51 9.65
C GLU A 161 10.17 4.04 9.74
N LEU A 162 9.20 3.14 9.65
CA LEU A 162 9.37 1.70 9.65
C LEU A 162 8.60 1.10 8.48
N TYR A 163 9.14 -0.01 7.94
CA TYR A 163 8.51 -0.75 6.86
C TYR A 163 8.14 -2.17 7.31
N VAL A 164 6.90 -2.57 7.06
CA VAL A 164 6.39 -3.93 7.29
C VAL A 164 5.81 -4.48 5.99
N ASN A 165 6.23 -5.68 5.61
CA ASN A 165 5.67 -6.40 4.47
C ASN A 165 4.81 -7.58 4.95
N ASP A 166 3.51 -7.50 4.72
CA ASP A 166 2.53 -8.56 4.95
C ASP A 166 1.82 -8.99 3.64
N ALA A 167 2.51 -8.82 2.51
CA ALA A 167 2.00 -9.13 1.19
C ALA A 167 2.73 -10.33 0.55
N PHE A 168 2.76 -11.47 1.24
CA PHE A 168 3.50 -12.67 0.83
C PHE A 168 3.20 -13.09 -0.61
N GLY A 169 1.93 -13.06 -1.03
CA GLY A 169 1.52 -13.45 -2.38
C GLY A 169 2.16 -12.64 -3.52
N THR A 170 2.73 -11.46 -3.22
CA THR A 170 3.36 -10.58 -4.20
C THR A 170 4.87 -10.43 -4.01
N CYS A 171 5.48 -11.10 -3.02
CA CYS A 171 6.92 -10.99 -2.70
C CYS A 171 7.86 -11.43 -3.82
N HIS A 172 7.37 -12.20 -4.79
CA HIS A 172 8.14 -12.63 -5.97
C HIS A 172 8.29 -11.53 -7.04
N ARG A 173 7.63 -10.36 -6.88
CA ARG A 173 7.64 -9.26 -7.83
C ARG A 173 8.52 -8.12 -7.35
N LYS A 174 9.22 -7.47 -8.30
CA LYS A 174 10.00 -6.26 -8.03
C LYS A 174 9.12 -5.00 -8.21
N HIS A 175 7.99 -4.96 -7.52
CA HIS A 175 7.15 -3.75 -7.48
C HIS A 175 7.78 -2.73 -6.53
N VAL A 176 7.66 -1.44 -6.87
CA VAL A 176 8.31 -0.35 -6.13
C VAL A 176 7.95 -0.36 -4.65
N SER A 177 6.67 -0.50 -4.31
CA SER A 177 6.22 -0.54 -2.92
C SER A 177 6.78 -1.72 -2.11
N MET A 178 7.31 -2.75 -2.77
CA MET A 178 7.79 -3.99 -2.14
C MET A 178 9.30 -4.19 -2.23
N TYR A 179 9.96 -3.56 -3.20
CA TYR A 179 11.37 -3.76 -3.50
C TYR A 179 12.20 -2.49 -3.26
N ASP A 180 11.81 -1.36 -3.83
CA ASP A 180 12.55 -0.11 -3.69
C ASP A 180 12.35 0.51 -2.30
N VAL A 181 11.09 0.65 -1.84
CA VAL A 181 10.78 1.29 -0.56
C VAL A 181 11.52 0.66 0.63
N PRO A 182 11.56 -0.68 0.82
CA PRO A 182 12.30 -1.26 1.94
C PRO A 182 13.83 -1.21 1.77
N SER A 183 14.33 -0.77 0.61
CA SER A 183 15.77 -0.65 0.31
C SER A 183 16.30 0.78 0.52
N MET A 184 15.41 1.74 0.73
CA MET A 184 15.70 3.15 0.98
C MET A 184 15.70 3.47 2.46
#